data_77d8679eb5a5b8aeaf47163bf817a314
#
_entry.id   77d8679eb5a5b8aeaf47163bf817a314
#
_cell.length_a   1.000
_cell.length_b   1.000
_cell.length_c   1.000
_cell.angle_alpha   90.00
_cell.angle_beta   90.00
_cell.angle_gamma   90.00
#
_symmetry.space_group_name_H-M   'P 1'
#
loop_
_entity.id
_entity.type
_entity.pdbx_description
1 polymer ?
#
loop_
_entity_poly.entity_id
_entity_poly.type
_entity_poly.pdbx_seq_one_letter_code
_entity_poly.pdbx_strand_id
1 'polypeptide(L)'
;MGSDTRNVFTVDLEEWFHVCGVGGALAGENWDRLPTRVEETTRDILDLLDRRHVKATFFVVGWVAERHPRLIEAVRAAGHDIGSHGYIHRRAYDLGPEAFRDDLRRSLRALTAAGLPPVTMFRAPEWSINDRSLWALDTLAEEGVTVDASMAPLRIVGALTYPRYPHIRQTRAGPITEVPPLVADRFRHVMPMGWGWGLRMSSPKRVLRAIDAVNRAGLPAVLTVHPWEFDTNPPRVRLPATLHFAHYFRLGGFRERLSAVLEGAAFGRIGDMAPVSATL
;
A
#
# COMPACT_ATOMS: atom_id res chain seq x y z
N MET A 1 3.82 -8.23 29.31
CA MET A 1 2.54 -8.57 28.71
C MET A 1 2.58 -8.02 27.29
N GLY A 2 2.64 -8.89 26.26
CA GLY A 2 2.56 -8.46 24.87
C GLY A 2 1.18 -7.87 24.63
N SER A 3 1.12 -6.72 23.97
CA SER A 3 -0.15 -6.15 23.51
C SER A 3 -0.80 -7.16 22.56
N ASP A 4 -2.08 -7.47 22.80
CA ASP A 4 -2.89 -8.38 21.95
C ASP A 4 -3.29 -7.70 20.63
N THR A 5 -2.71 -6.53 20.35
CA THR A 5 -3.02 -5.69 19.20
C THR A 5 -2.39 -6.28 17.93
N ARG A 6 -3.22 -6.71 17.01
CA ARG A 6 -2.79 -7.17 15.70
C ARG A 6 -2.57 -5.97 14.78
N ASN A 7 -1.33 -5.81 14.30
CA ASN A 7 -0.96 -4.77 13.33
C ASN A 7 -1.41 -5.16 11.91
N VAL A 8 -1.42 -4.22 11.00
CA VAL A 8 -1.82 -4.43 9.62
C VAL A 8 -0.59 -4.50 8.71
N PHE A 9 -0.54 -5.54 7.88
CA PHE A 9 0.46 -5.65 6.83
C PHE A 9 -0.20 -5.55 5.46
N THR A 10 0.31 -4.66 4.61
CA THR A 10 -0.23 -4.45 3.26
C THR A 10 0.87 -4.54 2.21
N VAL A 11 0.48 -4.91 1.00
CA VAL A 11 1.34 -5.00 -0.17
C VAL A 11 0.69 -4.21 -1.30
N ASP A 12 1.38 -3.23 -1.86
CA ASP A 12 0.95 -2.57 -3.08
C ASP A 12 1.49 -3.39 -4.25
N LEU A 13 0.59 -4.20 -4.86
CA LEU A 13 0.94 -5.18 -5.88
C LEU A 13 1.03 -4.48 -7.24
N GLU A 14 2.23 -4.06 -7.55
CA GLU A 14 2.61 -3.27 -8.72
C GLU A 14 3.94 -3.73 -9.31
N GLU A 15 4.20 -3.35 -10.53
CA GLU A 15 5.47 -3.58 -11.22
C GLU A 15 6.53 -2.54 -10.84
N TRP A 16 7.80 -2.90 -11.02
CA TRP A 16 8.94 -2.01 -10.78
C TRP A 16 8.90 -0.73 -11.63
N PHE A 17 8.17 -0.74 -12.74
CA PHE A 17 8.04 0.41 -13.65
C PHE A 17 6.80 1.27 -13.40
N HIS A 18 5.94 0.93 -12.45
CA HIS A 18 4.80 1.74 -12.05
C HIS A 18 5.25 2.93 -11.20
N VAL A 19 6.02 3.83 -11.79
CA VAL A 19 6.56 5.02 -11.11
C VAL A 19 5.80 6.26 -11.58
N CYS A 20 5.10 6.92 -10.65
CA CYS A 20 4.31 8.11 -10.98
C CYS A 20 5.19 9.30 -11.42
N GLY A 21 4.67 10.07 -12.37
CA GLY A 21 5.30 11.31 -12.81
C GLY A 21 6.57 11.14 -13.64
N VAL A 22 6.85 9.93 -14.10
CA VAL A 22 7.98 9.62 -14.98
C VAL A 22 7.45 9.28 -16.38
N GLY A 23 8.01 9.94 -17.39
CA GLY A 23 7.72 9.67 -18.80
C GLY A 23 8.78 8.80 -19.49
N GLY A 24 8.83 8.84 -20.81
CA GLY A 24 9.82 8.11 -21.60
C GLY A 24 9.65 6.60 -21.51
N ALA A 25 10.71 5.87 -21.18
CA ALA A 25 10.69 4.40 -21.15
C ALA A 25 9.67 3.81 -20.15
N LEU A 26 9.32 4.55 -19.09
CA LEU A 26 8.35 4.12 -18.07
C LEU A 26 6.94 4.70 -18.30
N ALA A 27 6.69 5.37 -19.41
CA ALA A 27 5.34 5.81 -19.76
C ALA A 27 4.40 4.61 -19.94
N GLY A 28 3.14 4.74 -19.53
CA GLY A 28 2.16 3.63 -19.50
C GLY A 28 1.96 2.93 -20.86
N GLU A 29 2.14 3.63 -21.97
CA GLU A 29 2.11 3.07 -23.33
C GLU A 29 3.25 2.09 -23.63
N ASN A 30 4.30 2.06 -22.82
CA ASN A 30 5.46 1.19 -23.00
C ASN A 30 5.46 -0.02 -22.06
N TRP A 31 4.55 -0.09 -21.09
CA TRP A 31 4.57 -1.13 -20.05
C TRP A 31 4.55 -2.55 -20.60
N ASP A 32 3.78 -2.81 -21.67
CA ASP A 32 3.71 -4.13 -22.32
C ASP A 32 5.03 -4.59 -22.97
N ARG A 33 6.01 -3.67 -23.11
CA ARG A 33 7.35 -3.95 -23.65
C ARG A 33 8.42 -4.13 -22.57
N LEU A 34 8.07 -3.85 -21.32
CA LEU A 34 9.02 -3.94 -20.22
C LEU A 34 9.03 -5.35 -19.63
N PRO A 35 10.18 -5.83 -19.15
CA PRO A 35 10.24 -7.14 -18.51
C PRO A 35 9.46 -7.14 -17.20
N THR A 36 8.47 -8.02 -17.10
CA THR A 36 7.69 -8.21 -15.87
C THR A 36 8.52 -8.90 -14.80
N ARG A 37 8.33 -8.47 -13.54
CA ARG A 37 8.97 -9.04 -12.34
C ARG A 37 7.95 -9.33 -11.24
N VAL A 38 6.74 -8.81 -11.38
CA VAL A 38 5.71 -8.86 -10.33
C VAL A 38 5.36 -10.27 -9.89
N GLU A 39 5.34 -11.26 -10.79
CA GLU A 39 5.02 -12.65 -10.41
C GLU A 39 6.08 -13.27 -9.51
N GLU A 40 7.36 -13.15 -9.89
CA GLU A 40 8.49 -13.71 -9.14
C GLU A 40 8.57 -13.06 -7.76
N THR A 41 8.59 -11.73 -7.73
CA THR A 41 8.75 -10.96 -6.50
C THR A 41 7.53 -11.08 -5.57
N THR A 42 6.31 -11.23 -6.11
CA THR A 42 5.12 -11.50 -5.29
C THR A 42 5.16 -12.90 -4.68
N ARG A 43 5.63 -13.91 -5.42
CA ARG A 43 5.82 -15.26 -4.84
C ARG A 43 6.81 -15.24 -3.67
N ASP A 44 7.88 -14.47 -3.77
CA ASP A 44 8.83 -14.28 -2.67
C ASP A 44 8.17 -13.66 -1.42
N ILE A 45 7.22 -12.73 -1.61
CA ILE A 45 6.43 -12.17 -0.52
C ILE A 45 5.50 -13.23 0.07
N LEU A 46 4.74 -13.95 -0.77
CA LEU A 46 3.82 -15.00 -0.33
C LEU A 46 4.56 -16.07 0.49
N ASP A 47 5.72 -16.50 0.03
CA ASP A 47 6.60 -17.44 0.74
C ASP A 47 7.07 -16.91 2.10
N LEU A 48 7.39 -15.61 2.18
CA LEU A 48 7.78 -14.99 3.44
C LEU A 48 6.61 -14.93 4.41
N LEU A 49 5.43 -14.50 3.93
CA LEU A 49 4.22 -14.38 4.74
C LEU A 49 3.74 -15.74 5.25
N ASP A 50 3.80 -16.77 4.41
CA ASP A 50 3.44 -18.13 4.80
C ASP A 50 4.36 -18.66 5.90
N ARG A 51 5.69 -18.53 5.73
CA ARG A 51 6.68 -18.92 6.77
C ARG A 51 6.52 -18.18 8.07
N ARG A 52 5.97 -16.96 8.06
CA ARG A 52 5.72 -16.13 9.25
C ARG A 52 4.29 -16.23 9.75
N HIS A 53 3.44 -17.06 9.12
CA HIS A 53 2.02 -17.23 9.43
C HIS A 53 1.26 -15.89 9.45
N VAL A 54 1.64 -14.97 8.56
CA VAL A 54 1.05 -13.63 8.42
C VAL A 54 0.10 -13.62 7.23
N LYS A 55 -1.11 -13.11 7.43
CA LYS A 55 -1.99 -12.73 6.33
C LYS A 55 -1.93 -11.22 6.13
N ALA A 56 -2.13 -10.76 4.89
CA ALA A 56 -1.96 -9.37 4.48
C ALA A 56 -3.12 -8.90 3.60
N THR A 57 -3.19 -7.59 3.36
CA THR A 57 -4.07 -7.01 2.34
C THR A 57 -3.21 -6.55 1.16
N PHE A 58 -3.55 -7.03 -0.04
CA PHE A 58 -2.88 -6.66 -1.29
C PHE A 58 -3.70 -5.62 -2.04
N PHE A 59 -3.17 -4.43 -2.25
CA PHE A 59 -3.75 -3.43 -3.12
C PHE A 59 -3.18 -3.62 -4.52
N VAL A 60 -4.03 -4.05 -5.45
CA VAL A 60 -3.62 -4.53 -6.77
C VAL A 60 -3.86 -3.47 -7.83
N VAL A 61 -2.84 -3.15 -8.62
CA VAL A 61 -2.99 -2.35 -9.83
C VAL A 61 -3.81 -3.14 -10.86
N GLY A 62 -4.89 -2.55 -11.37
CA GLY A 62 -5.81 -3.22 -12.29
C GLY A 62 -5.12 -3.71 -13.58
N TRP A 63 -4.11 -2.98 -14.06
CA TRP A 63 -3.24 -3.43 -15.16
C TRP A 63 -2.55 -4.77 -14.87
N VAL A 64 -2.09 -4.97 -13.62
CA VAL A 64 -1.49 -6.24 -13.18
C VAL A 64 -2.55 -7.34 -13.10
N ALA A 65 -3.73 -7.04 -12.53
CA ALA A 65 -4.81 -8.01 -12.42
C ALA A 65 -5.25 -8.55 -13.80
N GLU A 66 -5.32 -7.68 -14.80
CA GLU A 66 -5.71 -8.04 -16.17
C GLU A 66 -4.68 -8.97 -16.85
N ARG A 67 -3.39 -8.77 -16.60
CA ARG A 67 -2.29 -9.53 -17.21
C ARG A 67 -1.87 -10.78 -16.45
N HIS A 68 -2.05 -10.76 -15.14
CA HIS A 68 -1.61 -11.82 -14.25
C HIS A 68 -2.76 -12.38 -13.37
N PRO A 69 -3.90 -12.82 -13.96
CA PRO A 69 -5.06 -13.27 -13.18
C PRO A 69 -4.74 -14.48 -12.28
N ARG A 70 -3.82 -15.35 -12.71
CA ARG A 70 -3.37 -16.49 -11.88
C ARG A 70 -2.59 -16.06 -10.64
N LEU A 71 -1.88 -14.93 -10.72
CA LEU A 71 -1.19 -14.36 -9.55
C LEU A 71 -2.23 -13.85 -8.54
N ILE A 72 -3.27 -13.19 -9.01
CA ILE A 72 -4.36 -12.69 -8.16
C ILE A 72 -5.09 -13.85 -7.46
N GLU A 73 -5.35 -14.93 -8.20
CA GLU A 73 -5.92 -16.15 -7.62
C GLU A 73 -4.99 -16.77 -6.57
N ALA A 74 -3.69 -16.82 -6.81
CA ALA A 74 -2.71 -17.34 -5.83
C ALA A 74 -2.70 -16.50 -4.53
N VAL A 75 -2.76 -15.17 -4.63
CA VAL A 75 -2.87 -14.26 -3.48
C VAL A 75 -4.15 -14.55 -2.69
N ARG A 76 -5.29 -14.67 -3.39
CA ARG A 76 -6.58 -14.98 -2.79
C ARG A 76 -6.60 -16.37 -2.13
N ALA A 77 -6.10 -17.39 -2.83
CA ALA A 77 -6.05 -18.77 -2.34
C ALA A 77 -5.14 -18.90 -1.10
N ALA A 78 -4.11 -18.07 -0.99
CA ALA A 78 -3.27 -17.98 0.21
C ALA A 78 -3.97 -17.29 1.40
N GLY A 79 -5.23 -16.83 1.26
CA GLY A 79 -6.04 -16.25 2.33
C GLY A 79 -5.75 -14.80 2.64
N HIS A 80 -5.20 -14.06 1.68
CA HIS A 80 -5.00 -12.62 1.78
C HIS A 80 -6.24 -11.84 1.31
N ASP A 81 -6.45 -10.65 1.86
CA ASP A 81 -7.44 -9.71 1.33
C ASP A 81 -6.91 -9.01 0.07
N ILE A 82 -7.82 -8.60 -0.81
CA ILE A 82 -7.47 -7.86 -2.02
C ILE A 82 -8.28 -6.57 -2.09
N GLY A 83 -7.57 -5.44 -2.31
CA GLY A 83 -8.09 -4.13 -2.60
C GLY A 83 -7.64 -3.63 -3.97
N SER A 84 -8.19 -2.51 -4.43
CA SER A 84 -7.79 -1.84 -5.67
C SER A 84 -6.68 -0.83 -5.43
N HIS A 85 -5.70 -0.74 -6.36
CA HIS A 85 -4.65 0.28 -6.40
C HIS A 85 -4.75 1.17 -7.65
N GLY A 86 -5.99 1.45 -8.10
CA GLY A 86 -6.24 2.07 -9.41
C GLY A 86 -5.93 1.12 -10.56
N TYR A 87 -6.13 1.60 -11.80
CA TYR A 87 -5.84 0.78 -12.98
C TYR A 87 -4.49 1.11 -13.61
N ILE A 88 -4.20 2.41 -13.85
CA ILE A 88 -2.97 2.85 -14.53
C ILE A 88 -1.92 3.43 -13.58
N HIS A 89 -2.04 3.17 -12.27
CA HIS A 89 -1.10 3.63 -11.24
C HIS A 89 -0.77 5.13 -11.36
N ARG A 90 -1.79 6.01 -11.39
CA ARG A 90 -1.64 7.47 -11.40
C ARG A 90 -2.18 8.10 -10.13
N ARG A 91 -1.54 9.19 -9.72
CA ARG A 91 -1.99 9.95 -8.54
C ARG A 91 -3.40 10.51 -8.77
N ALA A 92 -4.24 10.46 -7.74
CA ALA A 92 -5.63 10.94 -7.81
C ALA A 92 -5.71 12.40 -8.30
N TYR A 93 -4.88 13.29 -7.76
CA TYR A 93 -4.89 14.71 -8.14
C TYR A 93 -4.34 14.98 -9.56
N ASP A 94 -3.59 14.05 -10.17
CA ASP A 94 -3.13 14.18 -11.57
C ASP A 94 -4.18 13.70 -12.56
N LEU A 95 -5.13 12.85 -12.13
CA LEU A 95 -6.25 12.38 -12.94
C LEU A 95 -7.41 13.39 -12.98
N GLY A 96 -7.76 13.97 -11.83
CA GLY A 96 -8.99 14.72 -11.66
C GLY A 96 -10.21 13.80 -11.48
N PRO A 97 -11.41 14.36 -11.12
CA PRO A 97 -12.55 13.56 -10.64
C PRO A 97 -13.07 12.53 -11.64
N GLU A 98 -13.27 12.93 -12.90
CA GLU A 98 -13.86 12.05 -13.93
C GLU A 98 -12.90 10.91 -14.30
N ALA A 99 -11.66 11.24 -14.64
CA ALA A 99 -10.67 10.23 -15.02
C ALA A 99 -10.31 9.31 -13.84
N PHE A 100 -10.33 9.81 -12.59
CA PHE A 100 -10.16 8.97 -11.41
C PHE A 100 -11.31 7.96 -11.25
N ARG A 101 -12.56 8.38 -11.46
CA ARG A 101 -13.72 7.49 -11.44
C ARG A 101 -13.61 6.40 -12.50
N ASP A 102 -13.24 6.77 -13.71
CA ASP A 102 -13.09 5.82 -14.83
C ASP A 102 -11.95 4.82 -14.55
N ASP A 103 -10.82 5.29 -14.03
CA ASP A 103 -9.69 4.46 -13.63
C ASP A 103 -10.07 3.46 -12.51
N LEU A 104 -10.77 3.94 -11.47
CA LEU A 104 -11.29 3.10 -10.39
C LEU A 104 -12.22 2.02 -10.93
N ARG A 105 -13.23 2.39 -11.72
CA ARG A 105 -14.19 1.45 -12.33
C ARG A 105 -13.48 0.43 -13.21
N ARG A 106 -12.47 0.84 -13.98
CA ARG A 106 -11.68 -0.06 -14.79
C ARG A 106 -10.90 -1.05 -13.95
N SER A 107 -10.29 -0.59 -12.85
CA SER A 107 -9.59 -1.44 -11.89
C SER A 107 -10.54 -2.46 -11.24
N LEU A 108 -11.70 -2.03 -10.75
CA LEU A 108 -12.68 -2.92 -10.14
C LEU A 108 -13.18 -3.98 -11.13
N ARG A 109 -13.41 -3.61 -12.42
CA ARG A 109 -13.77 -4.59 -13.46
C ARG A 109 -12.65 -5.60 -13.72
N ALA A 110 -11.38 -5.16 -13.76
CA ALA A 110 -10.25 -6.06 -13.96
C ALA A 110 -10.12 -7.07 -12.81
N LEU A 111 -10.31 -6.63 -11.57
CA LEU A 111 -10.30 -7.49 -10.38
C LEU A 111 -11.47 -8.48 -10.41
N THR A 112 -12.67 -8.06 -10.78
CA THR A 112 -13.82 -8.96 -10.95
C THR A 112 -13.57 -10.00 -12.05
N ALA A 113 -12.99 -9.58 -13.18
CA ALA A 113 -12.62 -10.49 -14.27
C ALA A 113 -11.54 -11.50 -13.87
N ALA A 114 -10.69 -11.16 -12.90
CA ALA A 114 -9.72 -12.07 -12.28
C ALA A 114 -10.36 -13.03 -11.24
N GLY A 115 -11.70 -13.04 -11.11
CA GLY A 115 -12.44 -13.99 -10.26
C GLY A 115 -12.66 -13.53 -8.82
N LEU A 116 -12.49 -12.23 -8.52
CA LEU A 116 -12.72 -11.72 -7.17
C LEU A 116 -14.20 -11.32 -6.95
N PRO A 117 -14.69 -11.43 -5.72
CA PRO A 117 -15.95 -10.79 -5.31
C PRO A 117 -15.81 -9.26 -5.40
N PRO A 118 -16.90 -8.51 -5.24
CA PRO A 118 -16.85 -7.05 -5.19
C PRO A 118 -15.78 -6.55 -4.21
N VAL A 119 -14.84 -5.75 -4.71
CA VAL A 119 -13.73 -5.20 -3.93
C VAL A 119 -14.16 -3.89 -3.28
N THR A 120 -14.00 -3.78 -1.97
CA THR A 120 -14.44 -2.64 -1.16
C THR A 120 -13.30 -1.88 -0.49
N MET A 121 -12.05 -2.25 -0.80
CA MET A 121 -10.85 -1.61 -0.26
C MET A 121 -10.08 -0.92 -1.38
N PHE A 122 -9.53 0.26 -1.10
CA PHE A 122 -8.77 1.05 -2.06
C PHE A 122 -7.52 1.66 -1.42
N ARG A 123 -6.47 1.82 -2.23
CA ARG A 123 -5.33 2.68 -1.95
C ARG A 123 -4.95 3.43 -3.21
N ALA A 124 -4.85 4.75 -3.11
CA ALA A 124 -4.35 5.58 -4.22
C ALA A 124 -2.83 5.44 -4.37
N PRO A 125 -2.31 5.36 -5.60
CA PRO A 125 -0.88 5.41 -5.84
C PRO A 125 -0.21 6.58 -5.13
N GLU A 126 0.94 6.32 -4.50
CA GLU A 126 1.76 7.29 -3.76
C GLU A 126 0.99 8.05 -2.66
N TRP A 127 -0.01 7.44 -2.01
CA TRP A 127 -0.84 8.09 -0.99
C TRP A 127 -1.40 9.45 -1.46
N SER A 128 -1.90 9.49 -2.69
CA SER A 128 -2.23 10.72 -3.39
C SER A 128 -3.64 11.28 -3.11
N ILE A 129 -4.38 10.75 -2.11
CA ILE A 129 -5.56 11.43 -1.59
C ILE A 129 -5.10 12.39 -0.48
N ASN A 130 -5.17 13.68 -0.77
CA ASN A 130 -4.76 14.76 0.12
C ASN A 130 -5.61 16.01 -0.15
N ASP A 131 -5.26 17.18 0.41
CA ASP A 131 -6.04 18.41 0.28
C ASP A 131 -6.35 18.82 -1.18
N ARG A 132 -5.56 18.31 -2.17
CA ARG A 132 -5.79 18.56 -3.60
C ARG A 132 -6.86 17.63 -4.21
N SER A 133 -7.22 16.55 -3.53
CA SER A 133 -8.02 15.45 -4.09
C SER A 133 -9.00 14.82 -3.07
N LEU A 134 -9.41 15.57 -2.03
CA LEU A 134 -10.38 15.06 -1.05
C LEU A 134 -11.71 14.60 -1.67
N TRP A 135 -12.08 15.16 -2.83
CA TRP A 135 -13.21 14.72 -3.65
C TRP A 135 -13.16 13.25 -4.03
N ALA A 136 -11.94 12.65 -4.05
CA ALA A 136 -11.78 11.23 -4.37
C ALA A 136 -12.45 10.33 -3.33
N LEU A 137 -12.52 10.72 -2.07
CA LEU A 137 -13.21 9.96 -1.02
C LEU A 137 -14.72 9.85 -1.29
N ASP A 138 -15.37 10.92 -1.78
CA ASP A 138 -16.76 10.88 -2.20
C ASP A 138 -16.93 9.88 -3.36
N THR A 139 -16.04 9.96 -4.37
CA THR A 139 -16.06 9.03 -5.51
C THR A 139 -15.86 7.58 -5.06
N LEU A 140 -14.93 7.30 -4.14
CA LEU A 140 -14.71 5.96 -3.59
C LEU A 140 -15.97 5.41 -2.93
N ALA A 141 -16.61 6.21 -2.05
CA ALA A 141 -17.82 5.79 -1.35
C ALA A 141 -19.00 5.56 -2.32
N GLU A 142 -19.17 6.42 -3.34
CA GLU A 142 -20.18 6.26 -4.39
C GLU A 142 -19.97 4.97 -5.21
N GLU A 143 -18.75 4.53 -5.41
CA GLU A 143 -18.41 3.29 -6.13
C GLU A 143 -18.35 2.05 -5.20
N GLY A 144 -18.82 2.17 -3.94
CA GLY A 144 -18.96 1.07 -2.99
C GLY A 144 -17.70 0.71 -2.22
N VAL A 145 -16.67 1.55 -2.25
CA VAL A 145 -15.48 1.39 -1.40
C VAL A 145 -15.82 1.84 0.02
N THR A 146 -15.51 0.99 0.99
CA THR A 146 -15.78 1.23 2.42
C THR A 146 -14.50 1.45 3.24
N VAL A 147 -13.34 1.06 2.68
CA VAL A 147 -12.03 1.23 3.31
C VAL A 147 -11.09 1.92 2.33
N ASP A 148 -10.50 3.02 2.76
CA ASP A 148 -9.42 3.71 2.05
C ASP A 148 -8.12 3.64 2.86
N ALA A 149 -6.99 3.57 2.18
CA ALA A 149 -5.67 3.57 2.81
C ALA A 149 -4.72 4.54 2.08
N SER A 150 -5.26 5.69 1.67
CA SER A 150 -4.60 6.61 0.73
C SER A 150 -4.08 7.90 1.38
N MET A 151 -4.45 8.19 2.63
CA MET A 151 -4.03 9.42 3.30
C MET A 151 -2.87 9.17 4.23
N ALA A 152 -1.79 9.95 4.08
CA ALA A 152 -0.62 9.80 4.94
C ALA A 152 -0.35 11.08 5.76
N PRO A 153 -0.11 10.96 7.08
CA PRO A 153 0.21 12.10 7.96
C PRO A 153 1.68 12.54 7.77
N LEU A 154 2.04 12.86 6.52
CA LEU A 154 3.39 13.21 6.10
C LEU A 154 3.38 14.40 5.14
N ARG A 155 4.25 15.36 5.36
CA ARG A 155 4.33 16.60 4.56
C ARG A 155 4.63 16.36 3.07
N ILE A 156 5.30 15.27 2.71
CA ILE A 156 5.72 14.99 1.33
C ILE A 156 4.60 14.46 0.43
N VAL A 157 3.57 13.84 1.00
CA VAL A 157 2.43 13.24 0.24
C VAL A 157 1.07 13.65 0.78
N GLY A 158 0.98 14.13 2.02
CA GLY A 158 -0.24 14.53 2.71
C GLY A 158 -0.02 15.74 3.61
N ALA A 159 -0.61 15.75 4.80
CA ALA A 159 -0.46 16.80 5.79
C ALA A 159 -0.17 16.22 7.19
N LEU A 160 0.65 16.95 7.98
CA LEU A 160 0.97 16.55 9.35
C LEU A 160 -0.24 16.58 10.29
N THR A 161 -1.31 17.25 9.87
CA THR A 161 -2.58 17.37 10.58
C THR A 161 -3.50 16.18 10.37
N TYR A 162 -3.19 15.29 9.42
CA TYR A 162 -4.00 14.10 9.21
C TYR A 162 -3.88 13.14 10.39
N PRO A 163 -4.96 12.43 10.75
CA PRO A 163 -4.92 11.40 11.79
C PRO A 163 -3.86 10.34 11.48
N ARG A 164 -3.19 9.84 12.53
CA ARG A 164 -2.09 8.88 12.40
C ARG A 164 -2.54 7.42 12.54
N TYR A 165 -3.81 7.21 12.84
CA TYR A 165 -4.38 5.89 13.15
C TYR A 165 -5.66 5.67 12.37
N PRO A 166 -6.11 4.42 12.22
CA PRO A 166 -7.38 4.13 11.57
C PRO A 166 -8.52 4.93 12.17
N HIS A 167 -9.33 5.56 11.31
CA HIS A 167 -10.42 6.44 11.72
C HIS A 167 -11.53 6.47 10.66
N ILE A 168 -12.73 6.89 11.06
CA ILE A 168 -13.85 7.05 10.15
C ILE A 168 -13.87 8.47 9.59
N ARG A 169 -13.99 8.58 8.27
CA ARG A 169 -14.23 9.83 7.56
C ARG A 169 -15.64 9.83 6.98
N GLN A 170 -16.35 10.92 7.16
CA GLN A 170 -17.66 11.12 6.54
C GLN A 170 -17.46 11.63 5.11
N THR A 171 -18.16 11.03 4.16
CA THR A 171 -18.27 11.47 2.77
C THR A 171 -19.72 11.78 2.44
N ARG A 172 -19.96 12.33 1.25
CA ARG A 172 -21.32 12.61 0.78
C ARG A 172 -22.15 11.33 0.57
N ALA A 173 -21.49 10.21 0.26
CA ALA A 173 -22.13 8.93 -0.02
C ALA A 173 -22.10 7.94 1.17
N GLY A 174 -21.60 8.37 2.33
CA GLY A 174 -21.54 7.56 3.54
C GLY A 174 -20.15 7.53 4.18
N PRO A 175 -19.99 6.81 5.30
CA PRO A 175 -18.71 6.73 5.98
C PRO A 175 -17.72 5.83 5.23
N ILE A 176 -16.45 6.20 5.29
CA ILE A 176 -15.32 5.39 4.82
C ILE A 176 -14.30 5.25 5.95
N THR A 177 -13.73 4.06 6.12
CA THR A 177 -12.65 3.85 7.08
C THR A 177 -11.32 4.18 6.43
N GLU A 178 -10.61 5.18 6.96
CA GLU A 178 -9.26 5.52 6.52
C GLU A 178 -8.22 4.78 7.35
N VAL A 179 -7.22 4.18 6.68
CA VAL A 179 -6.18 3.34 7.29
C VAL A 179 -4.79 3.91 6.94
N PRO A 180 -4.29 4.91 7.68
CA PRO A 180 -3.03 5.59 7.36
C PRO A 180 -1.81 4.72 7.69
N PRO A 181 -0.67 4.93 6.98
CA PRO A 181 0.57 4.20 7.24
C PRO A 181 1.22 4.64 8.56
N LEU A 182 1.99 3.72 9.18
CA LEU A 182 2.76 4.02 10.39
C LEU A 182 3.76 5.15 10.14
N VAL A 183 3.68 6.17 10.99
CA VAL A 183 4.67 7.23 11.10
C VAL A 183 5.24 7.27 12.52
N ALA A 184 6.45 7.80 12.68
CA ALA A 184 7.05 8.00 13.99
C ALA A 184 7.75 9.35 14.08
N ASP A 185 7.68 9.96 15.25
CA ASP A 185 8.39 11.20 15.51
C ASP A 185 9.89 10.92 15.72
N ARG A 186 10.71 11.72 15.07
CA ARG A 186 12.16 11.74 15.28
C ARG A 186 12.63 13.18 15.39
N PHE A 187 13.03 13.58 16.58
CA PHE A 187 13.32 14.99 16.90
C PHE A 187 12.09 15.87 16.57
N ARG A 188 12.23 16.78 15.62
CA ARG A 188 11.14 17.69 15.17
C ARG A 188 10.48 17.25 13.87
N HIS A 189 10.75 16.04 13.39
CA HIS A 189 10.29 15.53 12.10
C HIS A 189 9.43 14.28 12.27
N VAL A 190 8.36 14.21 11.49
CA VAL A 190 7.58 12.97 11.30
C VAL A 190 8.24 12.15 10.20
N MET A 191 8.59 10.91 10.51
CA MET A 191 9.29 10.00 9.61
C MET A 191 8.35 8.91 9.11
N PRO A 192 8.42 8.56 7.80
CA PRO A 192 7.69 7.42 7.26
C PRO A 192 8.32 6.12 7.76
N MET A 193 7.67 5.44 8.69
CA MET A 193 8.15 4.17 9.22
C MET A 193 7.42 2.97 8.63
N GLY A 194 6.20 3.16 8.15
CA GLY A 194 5.28 2.10 7.73
C GLY A 194 5.31 1.76 6.24
N TRP A 195 6.16 2.36 5.43
CA TRP A 195 6.26 2.00 4.02
C TRP A 195 7.67 1.56 3.63
N GLY A 196 7.83 0.90 2.48
CA GLY A 196 9.06 0.25 2.06
C GLY A 196 10.31 1.11 2.17
N TRP A 197 10.24 2.40 1.79
CA TRP A 197 11.38 3.32 1.95
C TRP A 197 11.80 3.51 3.42
N GLY A 198 10.84 3.74 4.30
CA GLY A 198 11.08 3.84 5.74
C GLY A 198 11.64 2.55 6.34
N LEU A 199 11.09 1.40 5.91
CA LEU A 199 11.55 0.07 6.31
C LEU A 199 12.98 -0.21 5.82
N ARG A 200 13.32 0.18 4.58
CA ARG A 200 14.69 0.02 4.05
C ARG A 200 15.71 0.92 4.75
N MET A 201 15.31 2.13 5.14
CA MET A 201 16.17 3.10 5.83
C MET A 201 16.34 2.82 7.33
N SER A 202 15.46 2.03 7.93
CA SER A 202 15.45 1.77 9.37
C SER A 202 15.97 0.37 9.71
N SER A 203 16.50 0.21 10.93
CA SER A 203 16.77 -1.12 11.46
C SER A 203 15.45 -1.76 11.95
N PRO A 204 15.31 -3.11 11.92
CA PRO A 204 14.15 -3.80 12.46
C PRO A 204 13.80 -3.38 13.89
N LYS A 205 14.80 -3.24 14.76
CA LYS A 205 14.61 -2.77 16.14
C LYS A 205 13.97 -1.39 16.25
N ARG A 206 14.24 -0.48 15.28
CA ARG A 206 13.63 0.85 15.27
C ARG A 206 12.18 0.79 14.81
N VAL A 207 11.90 -0.01 13.79
CA VAL A 207 10.52 -0.23 13.31
C VAL A 207 9.68 -0.86 14.42
N LEU A 208 10.17 -1.91 15.08
CA LEU A 208 9.48 -2.57 16.18
C LEU A 208 9.21 -1.62 17.37
N ARG A 209 10.14 -0.72 17.71
CA ARG A 209 9.88 0.30 18.74
C ARG A 209 8.76 1.28 18.32
N ALA A 210 8.68 1.64 17.04
CA ALA A 210 7.59 2.49 16.55
C ALA A 210 6.24 1.76 16.60
N ILE A 211 6.21 0.49 16.23
CA ILE A 211 5.04 -0.38 16.36
C ILE A 211 4.60 -0.49 17.82
N ASP A 212 5.52 -0.82 18.72
CA ASP A 212 5.26 -0.95 20.15
C ASP A 212 4.71 0.35 20.76
N ALA A 213 5.21 1.51 20.33
CA ALA A 213 4.68 2.79 20.79
C ALA A 213 3.20 2.99 20.42
N VAL A 214 2.78 2.56 19.23
CA VAL A 214 1.38 2.63 18.77
C VAL A 214 0.54 1.57 19.49
N ASN A 215 1.06 0.34 19.62
CA ASN A 215 0.34 -0.77 20.27
C ASN A 215 0.10 -0.52 21.77
N ARG A 216 0.97 0.23 22.45
CA ARG A 216 0.71 0.66 23.86
C ARG A 216 -0.52 1.55 23.99
N ALA A 217 -0.93 2.23 22.94
CA ALA A 217 -2.18 2.99 22.89
C ALA A 217 -3.38 2.13 22.47
N GLY A 218 -3.22 0.80 22.32
CA GLY A 218 -4.27 -0.11 21.86
C GLY A 218 -4.58 0.01 20.36
N LEU A 219 -3.70 0.66 19.57
CA LEU A 219 -3.93 0.97 18.17
C LEU A 219 -3.03 0.12 17.26
N PRO A 220 -3.48 -0.26 16.06
CA PRO A 220 -2.67 -1.00 15.11
C PRO A 220 -1.70 -0.09 14.36
N ALA A 221 -0.48 -0.56 14.17
CA ALA A 221 0.46 0.00 13.21
C ALA A 221 0.21 -0.59 11.82
N VAL A 222 0.38 0.20 10.76
CA VAL A 222 0.16 -0.23 9.37
C VAL A 222 1.46 -0.17 8.59
N LEU A 223 1.88 -1.32 8.06
CA LEU A 223 3.07 -1.44 7.22
C LEU A 223 2.67 -1.73 5.76
N THR A 224 3.46 -1.19 4.84
CA THR A 224 3.28 -1.34 3.39
C THR A 224 4.60 -1.66 2.72
N VAL A 225 4.61 -2.64 1.82
CA VAL A 225 5.75 -2.97 0.96
C VAL A 225 5.29 -3.16 -0.48
N HIS A 226 6.26 -3.21 -1.41
CA HIS A 226 6.01 -3.44 -2.83
C HIS A 226 6.79 -4.66 -3.30
N PRO A 227 6.28 -5.44 -4.27
CA PRO A 227 6.99 -6.61 -4.82
C PRO A 227 8.40 -6.27 -5.33
N TRP A 228 8.56 -5.16 -6.04
CA TRP A 228 9.85 -4.75 -6.59
C TRP A 228 10.94 -4.46 -5.53
N GLU A 229 10.57 -4.26 -4.27
CA GLU A 229 11.54 -4.10 -3.17
C GLU A 229 12.25 -5.41 -2.81
N PHE A 230 11.71 -6.55 -3.26
CA PHE A 230 12.31 -7.87 -3.09
C PHE A 230 13.24 -8.24 -4.25
N ASP A 231 13.19 -7.52 -5.37
CA ASP A 231 14.13 -7.71 -6.47
C ASP A 231 15.49 -7.11 -6.13
N THR A 232 16.49 -7.96 -5.94
CA THR A 232 17.86 -7.53 -5.64
C THR A 232 18.63 -7.07 -6.88
N ASN A 233 18.08 -7.34 -8.08
CA ASN A 233 18.67 -6.97 -9.36
C ASN A 233 17.62 -6.43 -10.36
N PRO A 234 16.88 -5.37 -10.00
CA PRO A 234 15.86 -4.82 -10.86
C PRO A 234 16.47 -4.17 -12.12
N PRO A 235 15.72 -4.13 -13.23
CA PRO A 235 16.14 -3.40 -14.42
C PRO A 235 16.48 -1.94 -14.07
N ARG A 236 17.59 -1.45 -14.62
CA ARG A 236 18.08 -0.08 -14.36
C ARG A 236 17.61 0.87 -15.44
N VAL A 237 16.89 1.90 -15.02
CA VAL A 237 16.41 2.97 -15.90
C VAL A 237 16.85 4.34 -15.38
N ARG A 238 16.87 5.32 -16.25
CA ARG A 238 17.16 6.71 -15.85
C ARG A 238 15.96 7.29 -15.13
N LEU A 239 16.15 7.64 -13.87
CA LEU A 239 15.19 8.33 -13.02
C LEU A 239 15.81 9.64 -12.50
N PRO A 240 15.01 10.65 -12.16
CA PRO A 240 15.47 11.78 -11.36
C PRO A 240 16.19 11.30 -10.09
N ALA A 241 17.24 11.99 -9.64
CA ALA A 241 18.14 11.51 -8.59
C ALA A 241 17.42 11.08 -7.30
N THR A 242 16.39 11.82 -6.89
CA THR A 242 15.58 11.50 -5.70
C THR A 242 14.77 10.22 -5.88
N LEU A 243 14.14 10.03 -7.04
CA LEU A 243 13.40 8.82 -7.38
C LEU A 243 14.34 7.62 -7.57
N HIS A 244 15.50 7.84 -8.22
CA HIS A 244 16.53 6.81 -8.36
C HIS A 244 16.98 6.29 -6.98
N PHE A 245 17.26 7.19 -6.04
CA PHE A 245 17.62 6.82 -4.69
C PHE A 245 16.46 6.08 -3.99
N ALA A 246 15.25 6.62 -4.03
CA ALA A 246 14.09 5.99 -3.41
C ALA A 246 13.80 4.60 -3.98
N HIS A 247 14.01 4.40 -5.28
CA HIS A 247 13.69 3.14 -5.97
C HIS A 247 14.75 2.07 -5.73
N TYR A 248 16.05 2.40 -5.82
CA TYR A 248 17.13 1.40 -5.84
C TYR A 248 17.91 1.26 -4.54
N PHE A 249 17.74 2.18 -3.57
CA PHE A 249 18.57 2.18 -2.37
C PHE A 249 18.21 1.04 -1.41
N ARG A 250 19.22 0.27 -1.00
CA ARG A 250 19.14 -0.81 0.01
C ARG A 250 18.08 -1.89 -0.25
N LEU A 251 17.88 -2.28 -1.50
CA LEU A 251 17.05 -3.44 -1.85
C LEU A 251 17.69 -4.73 -1.29
N GLY A 252 19.01 -4.89 -1.43
CA GLY A 252 19.71 -6.03 -0.83
C GLY A 252 19.46 -6.16 0.68
N GLY A 253 19.13 -7.37 1.14
CA GLY A 253 18.82 -7.69 2.53
C GLY A 253 17.49 -7.10 3.04
N PHE A 254 16.59 -6.64 2.14
CA PHE A 254 15.28 -6.12 2.54
C PHE A 254 14.38 -7.24 3.09
N ARG A 255 14.42 -8.41 2.44
CA ARG A 255 13.66 -9.61 2.87
C ARG A 255 14.00 -10.01 4.30
N GLU A 256 15.29 -10.06 4.66
CA GLU A 256 15.75 -10.43 6.00
C GLU A 256 15.33 -9.39 7.04
N ARG A 257 15.45 -8.10 6.70
CA ARG A 257 15.01 -7.01 7.58
C ARG A 257 13.51 -7.05 7.83
N LEU A 258 12.71 -7.25 6.78
CA LEU A 258 11.26 -7.38 6.91
C LEU A 258 10.88 -8.63 7.70
N SER A 259 11.53 -9.76 7.41
CA SER A 259 11.34 -11.01 8.15
C SER A 259 11.52 -10.82 9.66
N ALA A 260 12.57 -10.09 10.07
CA ALA A 260 12.81 -9.78 11.49
C ALA A 260 11.73 -8.86 12.10
N VAL A 261 11.12 -7.97 11.30
CA VAL A 261 9.99 -7.14 11.75
C VAL A 261 8.73 -7.99 11.94
N LEU A 262 8.42 -8.86 10.96
CA LEU A 262 7.24 -9.75 11.00
C LEU A 262 7.34 -10.78 12.13
N GLU A 263 8.54 -11.18 12.55
CA GLU A 263 8.77 -12.04 13.69
C GLU A 263 8.57 -11.33 15.03
N GLY A 264 8.87 -10.04 15.07
CA GLY A 264 8.88 -9.25 16.31
C GLY A 264 7.53 -8.64 16.71
N ALA A 265 6.48 -8.74 15.87
CA ALA A 265 5.13 -8.22 16.16
C ALA A 265 4.07 -9.02 15.42
N ALA A 266 2.85 -9.08 15.96
CA ALA A 266 1.72 -9.75 15.33
C ALA A 266 1.14 -8.88 14.20
N PHE A 267 0.90 -9.50 13.02
CA PHE A 267 0.32 -8.84 11.86
C PHE A 267 -0.88 -9.62 11.31
N GLY A 268 -1.77 -8.91 10.62
CA GLY A 268 -2.93 -9.44 9.92
C GLY A 268 -3.36 -8.52 8.77
N ARG A 269 -4.54 -8.81 8.23
CA ARG A 269 -5.17 -8.08 7.15
C ARG A 269 -5.90 -6.84 7.69
N ILE A 270 -6.27 -5.91 6.81
CA ILE A 270 -7.20 -4.81 7.15
C ILE A 270 -8.53 -5.38 7.66
N GLY A 271 -9.05 -6.44 7.01
CA GLY A 271 -10.28 -7.10 7.43
C GLY A 271 -10.25 -7.73 8.83
N ASP A 272 -9.05 -7.95 9.39
CA ASP A 272 -8.87 -8.48 10.74
C ASP A 272 -8.79 -7.37 11.82
N MET A 273 -8.83 -6.09 11.43
CA MET A 273 -8.82 -4.99 12.40
C MET A 273 -10.09 -4.98 13.24
N ALA A 274 -9.94 -4.62 14.50
CA ALA A 274 -11.10 -4.29 15.31
C ALA A 274 -11.91 -3.13 14.67
N PRO A 275 -13.22 -3.13 14.81
CA PRO A 275 -14.06 -2.02 14.32
C PRO A 275 -13.53 -0.68 14.83
N VAL A 276 -13.36 0.27 13.92
CA VAL A 276 -12.92 1.62 14.26
C VAL A 276 -14.11 2.39 14.82
N SER A 277 -14.00 2.89 16.05
CA SER A 277 -15.06 3.73 16.63
C SER A 277 -15.05 5.11 15.98
N ALA A 278 -16.25 5.70 15.84
CA ALA A 278 -16.42 7.03 15.23
C ALA A 278 -15.84 8.19 16.10
N THR A 279 -15.26 7.88 17.25
CA THR A 279 -14.77 8.87 18.23
C THR A 279 -13.24 8.71 18.39
N LEU A 280 -12.50 9.59 17.73
CA LEU A 280 -11.17 10.04 18.16
C LEU A 280 -11.19 11.56 18.29
#